data_fd3ee95a8eba894a960c57e89a733830
#
_entry.id   fd3ee95a8eba894a960c57e89a733830
#
_cell.length_a   1.000
_cell.length_b   1.000
_cell.length_c   1.000
_cell.angle_alpha   90.00
_cell.angle_beta   90.00
_cell.angle_gamma   90.00
#
_symmetry.space_group_name_H-M   'P 1'
#
loop_
_entity.id
_entity.type
_entity.pdbx_description
1 polymer ?
#
loop_
_entity_poly.entity_id
_entity_poly.type
_entity_poly.pdbx_seq_one_letter_code
_entity_poly.pdbx_strand_id
1 'polypeptide(L)'
;MVAALAGVSRATVSRVVNSSPKVTPQIAEVVNNAIAQLNYVPNRAARSLASRRTQAIALVVPESTAKLFTDPYLASVIQGIALALADTEYTLNMLISSDTRAEKTRRYLLGGNVDGALVVSHHSGDQSFGHLGQSLPVVFGGRPLLPGESSSYFVDVDNAAGAAGATAHILSTGRRQIATIAGPQDMPPGVDRLNGWRRTLAMHGLDQSLVEYGDFTPLSGAAAMRRLLDRGRPIDGLFVANDQMAAGAYSVIYERGLTIPGDIAVAGFDDNYFGATSTPPLTTVHQPSHELGAMMAEILMALIEGKPAPRVTLLPTTLLVRASTG
;
A
#
# COMPACT_ATOMS: atom_id res chain seq x y z
N MET A 1 0.94 -38.42 23.40
CA MET A 1 0.79 -37.87 24.76
C MET A 1 -0.65 -37.38 24.99
N VAL A 2 -1.19 -36.36 24.27
CA VAL A 2 -2.59 -35.89 24.46
C VAL A 2 -3.63 -37.01 24.36
N ALA A 3 -3.58 -37.83 23.30
CA ALA A 3 -4.52 -38.94 23.10
C ALA A 3 -4.52 -39.96 24.27
N ALA A 4 -3.34 -40.25 24.82
CA ALA A 4 -3.19 -41.16 25.96
C ALA A 4 -3.74 -40.52 27.25
N LEU A 5 -3.50 -39.23 27.49
CA LEU A 5 -3.99 -38.52 28.67
C LEU A 5 -5.52 -38.35 28.63
N ALA A 6 -6.06 -38.05 27.44
CA ALA A 6 -7.50 -37.90 27.23
C ALA A 6 -8.27 -39.21 27.08
N GLY A 7 -7.59 -40.36 27.03
CA GLY A 7 -8.23 -41.69 26.85
C GLY A 7 -8.93 -41.86 25.50
N VAL A 8 -8.47 -41.18 24.45
CA VAL A 8 -9.07 -41.20 23.12
C VAL A 8 -8.07 -41.56 22.01
N SER A 9 -8.54 -41.82 20.81
CA SER A 9 -7.67 -42.07 19.66
C SER A 9 -6.96 -40.80 19.17
N ARG A 10 -5.80 -40.94 18.51
CA ARG A 10 -5.11 -39.81 17.81
C ARG A 10 -6.03 -39.15 16.80
N ALA A 11 -6.87 -39.90 16.12
CA ALA A 11 -7.86 -39.37 15.18
C ALA A 11 -8.92 -38.50 15.87
N THR A 12 -9.33 -38.86 17.09
CA THR A 12 -10.26 -38.07 17.91
C THR A 12 -9.62 -36.77 18.34
N VAL A 13 -8.36 -36.75 18.79
CA VAL A 13 -7.61 -35.54 19.11
C VAL A 13 -7.52 -34.63 17.87
N SER A 14 -7.16 -35.19 16.72
CA SER A 14 -7.11 -34.43 15.46
C SER A 14 -8.46 -33.80 15.10
N ARG A 15 -9.57 -34.51 15.31
CA ARG A 15 -10.92 -33.94 15.07
C ARG A 15 -11.27 -32.82 16.04
N VAL A 16 -10.89 -32.92 17.31
CA VAL A 16 -11.10 -31.83 18.31
C VAL A 16 -10.28 -30.62 17.93
N VAL A 17 -8.99 -30.77 17.65
CA VAL A 17 -8.07 -29.70 17.26
C VAL A 17 -8.54 -28.98 15.99
N ASN A 18 -9.23 -29.70 15.08
CA ASN A 18 -9.76 -29.13 13.84
C ASN A 18 -11.25 -28.76 13.94
N SER A 19 -11.80 -28.62 15.15
CA SER A 19 -13.21 -28.23 15.41
C SER A 19 -14.23 -29.03 14.59
N SER A 20 -14.00 -30.32 14.42
CA SER A 20 -14.87 -31.19 13.62
C SER A 20 -16.26 -31.35 14.27
N PRO A 21 -17.37 -31.12 13.53
CA PRO A 21 -18.73 -31.32 14.06
C PRO A 21 -19.04 -32.78 14.44
N LYS A 22 -18.15 -33.73 14.16
CA LYS A 22 -18.29 -35.16 14.49
C LYS A 22 -17.81 -35.50 15.89
N VAL A 23 -17.46 -34.50 16.72
CA VAL A 23 -17.01 -34.71 18.10
C VAL A 23 -18.06 -34.14 19.04
N THR A 24 -18.42 -34.89 20.08
CA THR A 24 -19.35 -34.41 21.12
C THR A 24 -18.67 -33.36 22.01
N PRO A 25 -19.41 -32.41 22.61
CA PRO A 25 -18.85 -31.40 23.49
C PRO A 25 -18.04 -32.01 24.67
N GLN A 26 -18.49 -33.13 25.23
CA GLN A 26 -17.82 -33.80 26.34
C GLN A 26 -16.43 -34.32 25.94
N ILE A 27 -16.31 -34.94 24.74
CA ILE A 27 -15.02 -35.41 24.22
C ILE A 27 -14.11 -34.21 23.90
N ALA A 28 -14.66 -33.13 23.37
CA ALA A 28 -13.89 -31.92 23.08
C ALA A 28 -13.30 -31.32 24.38
N GLU A 29 -14.07 -31.25 25.45
CA GLU A 29 -13.64 -30.77 26.75
C GLU A 29 -12.50 -31.62 27.35
N VAL A 30 -12.63 -32.95 27.36
CA VAL A 30 -11.59 -33.84 27.86
C VAL A 30 -10.27 -33.70 27.10
N VAL A 31 -10.36 -33.57 25.77
CA VAL A 31 -9.15 -33.40 24.93
C VAL A 31 -8.54 -32.00 25.13
N ASN A 32 -9.35 -30.96 25.24
CA ASN A 32 -8.85 -29.61 25.47
C ASN A 32 -8.17 -29.48 26.85
N ASN A 33 -8.72 -30.12 27.89
CA ASN A 33 -8.07 -30.18 29.19
C ASN A 33 -6.71 -30.90 29.12
N ALA A 34 -6.62 -32.02 28.39
CA ALA A 34 -5.37 -32.73 28.19
C ALA A 34 -4.34 -31.93 27.38
N ILE A 35 -4.80 -31.14 26.40
CA ILE A 35 -3.96 -30.17 25.63
C ILE A 35 -3.39 -29.12 26.56
N ALA A 36 -4.25 -28.52 27.41
CA ALA A 36 -3.84 -27.49 28.37
C ALA A 36 -2.84 -28.03 29.41
N GLN A 37 -3.11 -29.19 29.99
CA GLN A 37 -2.21 -29.83 30.98
C GLN A 37 -0.82 -30.15 30.41
N LEU A 38 -0.74 -30.52 29.14
CA LEU A 38 0.51 -30.86 28.48
C LEU A 38 1.18 -29.66 27.79
N ASN A 39 0.63 -28.47 27.88
CA ASN A 39 1.04 -27.31 27.07
C ASN A 39 1.27 -27.70 25.60
N TYR A 40 0.42 -28.57 25.08
CA TYR A 40 0.59 -29.12 23.74
C TYR A 40 0.13 -28.09 22.72
N VAL A 41 1.08 -27.61 21.91
CA VAL A 41 0.77 -26.79 20.75
C VAL A 41 0.60 -27.72 19.54
N PRO A 42 -0.59 -27.74 18.90
CA PRO A 42 -0.82 -28.54 17.70
C PRO A 42 0.18 -28.21 16.60
N ASN A 43 0.78 -29.24 16.00
CA ASN A 43 1.76 -29.05 14.94
C ASN A 43 1.09 -28.42 13.70
N ARG A 44 1.52 -27.20 13.37
CA ARG A 44 1.00 -26.40 12.25
C ARG A 44 1.15 -27.13 10.91
N ALA A 45 2.28 -27.83 10.69
CA ALA A 45 2.52 -28.59 9.47
C ALA A 45 1.53 -29.78 9.32
N ALA A 46 1.20 -30.47 10.43
CA ALA A 46 0.21 -31.54 10.40
C ALA A 46 -1.22 -31.01 10.15
N ARG A 47 -1.54 -29.81 10.65
CA ARG A 47 -2.82 -29.14 10.42
C ARG A 47 -2.92 -28.69 8.95
N SER A 48 -1.91 -28.03 8.41
CA SER A 48 -1.91 -27.57 7.02
C SER A 48 -2.03 -28.72 6.03
N LEU A 49 -1.39 -29.85 6.32
CA LEU A 49 -1.52 -31.06 5.49
C LEU A 49 -2.96 -31.62 5.49
N ALA A 50 -3.66 -31.55 6.62
CA ALA A 50 -5.03 -32.02 6.75
C ALA A 50 -6.07 -31.09 6.17
N SER A 51 -5.90 -29.77 6.36
CA SER A 51 -6.82 -28.72 5.90
C SER A 51 -6.52 -28.22 4.49
N ARG A 52 -5.33 -28.51 3.94
CA ARG A 52 -4.77 -27.90 2.73
C ARG A 52 -4.67 -26.38 2.80
N ARG A 53 -4.59 -25.82 4.03
CA ARG A 53 -4.44 -24.40 4.30
C ARG A 53 -3.31 -24.16 5.29
N THR A 54 -2.50 -23.14 5.00
CA THR A 54 -1.36 -22.76 5.86
C THR A 54 -1.76 -21.79 6.95
N GLN A 55 -2.91 -21.13 6.81
CA GLN A 55 -3.35 -20.01 7.63
C GLN A 55 -2.28 -18.90 7.69
N ALA A 56 -1.60 -18.68 6.59
CA ALA A 56 -0.60 -17.62 6.41
C ALA A 56 -0.89 -16.82 5.13
N ILE A 57 -0.78 -15.51 5.23
CA ILE A 57 -0.84 -14.57 4.12
C ILE A 57 0.52 -13.90 4.01
N ALA A 58 1.03 -13.79 2.79
CA ALA A 58 2.22 -13.01 2.51
C ALA A 58 1.86 -11.54 2.21
N LEU A 59 2.56 -10.60 2.82
CA LEU A 59 2.63 -9.22 2.36
C LEU A 59 4.00 -9.02 1.70
N VAL A 60 3.99 -8.80 0.40
CA VAL A 60 5.21 -8.56 -0.39
C VAL A 60 5.37 -7.06 -0.59
N VAL A 61 6.53 -6.56 -0.17
CA VAL A 61 6.91 -5.16 -0.35
C VAL A 61 8.23 -5.12 -1.12
N PRO A 62 8.21 -4.87 -2.45
CA PRO A 62 9.40 -4.82 -3.29
C PRO A 62 10.12 -3.47 -3.17
N GLU A 63 10.46 -3.10 -1.95
CA GLU A 63 11.14 -1.85 -1.61
C GLU A 63 12.36 -2.11 -0.72
N SER A 64 13.24 -1.13 -0.63
CA SER A 64 14.32 -1.16 0.34
C SER A 64 13.78 -1.10 1.77
N THR A 65 14.48 -1.74 2.71
CA THR A 65 14.11 -1.67 4.13
C THR A 65 14.06 -0.24 4.66
N ALA A 66 14.97 0.63 4.19
CA ALA A 66 14.98 2.03 4.58
C ALA A 66 13.68 2.74 4.18
N LYS A 67 13.22 2.56 2.93
CA LYS A 67 11.97 3.15 2.43
C LYS A 67 10.76 2.57 3.15
N LEU A 68 10.69 1.26 3.32
CA LEU A 68 9.58 0.60 4.01
C LEU A 68 9.32 1.18 5.41
N PHE A 69 10.38 1.40 6.21
CA PHE A 69 10.23 1.86 7.60
C PHE A 69 10.14 3.39 7.74
N THR A 70 10.34 4.16 6.68
CA THR A 70 10.26 5.63 6.71
C THR A 70 9.05 6.18 5.97
N ASP A 71 8.33 5.35 5.22
CA ASP A 71 7.16 5.78 4.45
C ASP A 71 5.86 5.62 5.24
N PRO A 72 5.21 6.72 5.68
CA PRO A 72 3.96 6.66 6.43
C PRO A 72 2.81 6.01 5.67
N TYR A 73 2.80 6.10 4.33
CA TYR A 73 1.80 5.45 3.50
C TYR A 73 1.87 3.93 3.67
N LEU A 74 3.06 3.34 3.55
CA LEU A 74 3.24 1.89 3.73
C LEU A 74 2.86 1.46 5.15
N ALA A 75 3.24 2.23 6.16
CA ALA A 75 2.87 1.95 7.55
C ALA A 75 1.35 1.90 7.75
N SER A 76 0.62 2.87 7.15
CA SER A 76 -0.85 2.95 7.22
C SER A 76 -1.52 1.77 6.51
N VAL A 77 -1.07 1.40 5.30
CA VAL A 77 -1.58 0.24 4.56
C VAL A 77 -1.35 -1.05 5.34
N ILE A 78 -0.14 -1.25 5.88
CA ILE A 78 0.19 -2.44 6.69
C ILE A 78 -0.69 -2.53 7.93
N GLN A 79 -0.94 -1.40 8.60
CA GLN A 79 -1.84 -1.34 9.76
C GLN A 79 -3.26 -1.75 9.38
N GLY A 80 -3.80 -1.24 8.26
CA GLY A 80 -5.12 -1.63 7.76
C GLY A 80 -5.22 -3.13 7.49
N ILE A 81 -4.22 -3.71 6.83
CA ILE A 81 -4.15 -5.16 6.59
C ILE A 81 -4.11 -5.93 7.92
N ALA A 82 -3.24 -5.53 8.84
CA ALA A 82 -3.07 -6.23 10.11
C ALA A 82 -4.35 -6.23 10.96
N LEU A 83 -5.04 -5.09 11.02
CA LEU A 83 -6.30 -4.97 11.77
C LEU A 83 -7.44 -5.76 11.11
N ALA A 84 -7.53 -5.78 9.80
CA ALA A 84 -8.54 -6.61 9.10
C ALA A 84 -8.32 -8.13 9.31
N LEU A 85 -7.10 -8.55 9.61
CA LEU A 85 -6.79 -9.95 9.88
C LEU A 85 -6.82 -10.30 11.38
N ALA A 86 -6.95 -9.33 12.29
CA ALA A 86 -6.78 -9.52 13.74
C ALA A 86 -7.72 -10.58 14.34
N ASP A 87 -8.97 -10.62 13.88
CA ASP A 87 -9.99 -11.55 14.36
C ASP A 87 -10.05 -12.85 13.53
N THR A 88 -9.04 -13.10 12.68
CA THR A 88 -8.93 -14.29 11.85
C THR A 88 -7.85 -15.25 12.39
N GLU A 89 -7.87 -16.52 11.92
CA GLU A 89 -6.79 -17.48 12.20
C GLU A 89 -5.53 -17.23 11.33
N TYR A 90 -5.53 -16.23 10.45
CA TYR A 90 -4.43 -15.95 9.54
C TYR A 90 -3.32 -15.14 10.18
N THR A 91 -2.07 -15.55 9.91
CA THR A 91 -0.88 -14.76 10.25
C THR A 91 -0.38 -14.01 9.03
N LEU A 92 0.01 -12.76 9.22
CA LEU A 92 0.64 -11.93 8.19
C LEU A 92 2.15 -12.12 8.19
N ASN A 93 2.71 -12.63 7.10
CA ASN A 93 4.15 -12.81 6.90
C ASN A 93 4.67 -11.72 5.96
N MET A 94 5.45 -10.78 6.47
CA MET A 94 6.03 -9.72 5.63
C MET A 94 7.28 -10.22 4.91
N LEU A 95 7.29 -10.08 3.59
CA LEU A 95 8.41 -10.40 2.70
C LEU A 95 8.93 -9.10 2.07
N ILE A 96 10.08 -8.65 2.56
CA ILE A 96 10.78 -7.50 1.99
C ILE A 96 11.67 -8.03 0.86
N SER A 97 11.32 -7.68 -0.36
CA SER A 97 11.97 -8.19 -1.56
C SER A 97 12.64 -7.05 -2.31
N SER A 98 13.96 -6.90 -2.16
CA SER A 98 14.73 -6.09 -3.11
C SER A 98 14.83 -6.82 -4.46
N ASP A 99 14.98 -6.09 -5.57
CA ASP A 99 15.03 -6.60 -6.95
C ASP A 99 15.96 -7.80 -7.15
N THR A 100 17.03 -7.91 -6.37
CA THR A 100 18.01 -8.99 -6.43
C THR A 100 17.51 -10.32 -5.85
N ARG A 101 16.32 -10.37 -5.24
CA ARG A 101 15.80 -11.57 -4.54
C ARG A 101 14.38 -11.97 -4.95
N ALA A 102 13.83 -11.42 -6.01
CA ALA A 102 12.47 -11.69 -6.49
C ALA A 102 12.20 -13.19 -6.67
N GLU A 103 13.18 -13.97 -7.18
CA GLU A 103 13.05 -15.42 -7.38
C GLU A 103 12.97 -16.20 -6.04
N LYS A 104 13.62 -15.74 -4.98
CA LYS A 104 13.49 -16.35 -3.63
C LYS A 104 12.09 -16.14 -3.09
N THR A 105 11.56 -14.93 -3.22
CA THR A 105 10.19 -14.58 -2.82
C THR A 105 9.18 -15.39 -3.61
N ARG A 106 9.33 -15.45 -4.93
CA ARG A 106 8.46 -16.25 -5.80
C ARG A 106 8.45 -17.74 -5.41
N ARG A 107 9.61 -18.37 -5.19
CA ARG A 107 9.67 -19.77 -4.73
C ARG A 107 9.00 -19.98 -3.38
N TYR A 108 9.13 -19.03 -2.46
CA TYR A 108 8.44 -19.09 -1.17
C TYR A 108 6.92 -19.07 -1.34
N LEU A 109 6.41 -18.15 -2.15
CA LEU A 109 4.98 -17.99 -2.42
C LEU A 109 4.37 -19.22 -3.10
N LEU A 110 5.03 -19.76 -4.12
CA LEU A 110 4.56 -20.93 -4.86
C LEU A 110 4.86 -22.27 -4.15
N GLY A 111 5.66 -22.25 -3.10
CA GLY A 111 6.05 -23.46 -2.35
C GLY A 111 5.01 -23.95 -1.34
N GLY A 112 3.77 -23.43 -1.35
CA GLY A 112 2.70 -23.82 -0.45
C GLY A 112 2.92 -23.35 1.00
N ASN A 113 3.65 -22.25 1.19
CA ASN A 113 3.91 -21.67 2.52
C ASN A 113 2.85 -20.66 2.95
N VAL A 114 2.04 -20.18 2.01
CA VAL A 114 0.98 -19.19 2.22
C VAL A 114 -0.26 -19.55 1.39
N ASP A 115 -1.43 -19.10 1.83
CA ASP A 115 -2.71 -19.31 1.15
C ASP A 115 -3.05 -18.18 0.17
N GLY A 116 -2.37 -17.05 0.28
CA GLY A 116 -2.54 -15.90 -0.58
C GLY A 116 -1.46 -14.85 -0.36
N ALA A 117 -1.39 -13.86 -1.25
CA ALA A 117 -0.44 -12.77 -1.18
C ALA A 117 -1.09 -11.40 -1.42
N LEU A 118 -0.60 -10.41 -0.67
CA LEU A 118 -0.84 -8.99 -0.88
C LEU A 118 0.46 -8.38 -1.40
N VAL A 119 0.39 -7.54 -2.42
CA VAL A 119 1.56 -6.89 -3.02
C VAL A 119 1.34 -5.38 -2.98
N VAL A 120 2.25 -4.64 -2.36
CA VAL A 120 2.17 -3.17 -2.26
C VAL A 120 3.46 -2.53 -2.76
N SER A 121 3.38 -1.28 -3.25
CA SER A 121 4.55 -0.53 -3.75
C SER A 121 5.32 -1.26 -4.86
N HIS A 122 4.60 -1.85 -5.81
CA HIS A 122 5.19 -2.59 -6.93
C HIS A 122 5.62 -1.65 -8.06
N HIS A 123 6.67 -2.06 -8.77
CA HIS A 123 7.22 -1.38 -9.94
C HIS A 123 6.91 -2.14 -11.23
N SER A 124 6.91 -1.47 -12.37
CA SER A 124 6.64 -2.10 -13.68
C SER A 124 7.68 -3.16 -14.09
N GLY A 125 8.89 -3.11 -13.50
CA GLY A 125 9.94 -4.11 -13.68
C GLY A 125 9.70 -5.43 -12.94
N ASP A 126 8.76 -5.46 -11.98
CA ASP A 126 8.45 -6.61 -11.13
C ASP A 126 7.62 -7.68 -11.83
N GLN A 127 8.04 -8.13 -13.02
CA GLN A 127 7.33 -9.17 -13.80
C GLN A 127 7.17 -10.50 -13.04
N SER A 128 7.95 -10.73 -11.99
CA SER A 128 7.90 -11.95 -11.17
C SER A 128 6.57 -12.13 -10.44
N PHE A 129 5.78 -11.09 -10.24
CA PHE A 129 4.48 -11.16 -9.55
C PHE A 129 3.29 -11.30 -10.50
N GLY A 130 3.44 -10.95 -11.79
CA GLY A 130 2.36 -10.96 -12.79
C GLY A 130 1.71 -12.33 -13.02
N HIS A 131 2.48 -13.41 -12.89
CA HIS A 131 1.97 -14.77 -13.10
C HIS A 131 1.56 -15.48 -11.80
N LEU A 132 1.75 -14.87 -10.63
CA LEU A 132 1.38 -15.48 -9.34
C LEU A 132 -0.12 -15.76 -9.24
N GLY A 133 -0.96 -14.88 -9.77
CA GLY A 133 -2.41 -15.00 -9.72
C GLY A 133 -3.00 -16.24 -10.40
N GLN A 134 -2.21 -16.95 -11.21
CA GLN A 134 -2.63 -18.22 -11.80
C GLN A 134 -2.53 -19.41 -10.82
N SER A 135 -1.70 -19.30 -9.78
CA SER A 135 -1.39 -20.39 -8.87
C SER A 135 -1.73 -20.08 -7.41
N LEU A 136 -1.92 -18.81 -7.08
CA LEU A 136 -2.15 -18.30 -5.73
C LEU A 136 -3.10 -17.08 -5.80
N PRO A 137 -4.08 -16.93 -4.90
CA PRO A 137 -4.82 -15.68 -4.75
C PRO A 137 -3.87 -14.50 -4.47
N VAL A 138 -3.94 -13.44 -5.29
CA VAL A 138 -3.12 -12.23 -5.15
C VAL A 138 -3.98 -10.98 -5.27
N VAL A 139 -3.77 -10.03 -4.37
CA VAL A 139 -4.39 -8.69 -4.44
C VAL A 139 -3.28 -7.62 -4.39
N PHE A 140 -3.33 -6.68 -5.32
CA PHE A 140 -2.38 -5.58 -5.41
C PHE A 140 -2.93 -4.32 -4.71
N GLY A 141 -2.06 -3.62 -4.01
CA GLY A 141 -2.28 -2.24 -3.58
C GLY A 141 -1.73 -1.29 -4.64
N GLY A 142 -2.64 -0.66 -5.37
CA GLY A 142 -2.35 0.08 -6.59
C GLY A 142 -2.57 -0.77 -7.85
N ARG A 143 -2.96 -0.09 -8.94
CA ARG A 143 -3.18 -0.71 -10.25
C ARG A 143 -1.86 -1.27 -10.81
N PRO A 144 -1.78 -2.55 -11.21
CA PRO A 144 -0.57 -3.07 -11.84
C PRO A 144 -0.32 -2.44 -13.23
N LEU A 145 0.96 -2.17 -13.58
CA LEU A 145 1.36 -1.64 -14.90
C LEU A 145 1.66 -2.73 -15.93
N LEU A 146 1.45 -4.00 -15.61
CA LEU A 146 1.87 -5.11 -16.45
C LEU A 146 0.93 -5.29 -17.67
N PRO A 147 1.48 -5.50 -18.88
CA PRO A 147 0.65 -5.79 -20.06
C PRO A 147 -0.11 -7.12 -19.91
N GLY A 148 -1.42 -7.10 -20.16
CA GLY A 148 -2.26 -8.31 -20.17
C GLY A 148 -2.96 -8.65 -18.84
N GLU A 149 -2.81 -7.83 -17.80
CA GLU A 149 -3.39 -8.08 -16.48
C GLU A 149 -4.80 -7.52 -16.25
N SER A 150 -5.67 -7.58 -17.25
CA SER A 150 -7.11 -7.32 -17.06
C SER A 150 -7.78 -8.30 -16.07
N SER A 151 -7.02 -9.30 -15.56
CA SER A 151 -7.51 -10.32 -14.63
C SER A 151 -7.04 -10.14 -13.18
N SER A 152 -6.18 -9.17 -12.88
CA SER A 152 -5.65 -8.94 -11.53
C SER A 152 -6.69 -8.32 -10.60
N TYR A 153 -6.64 -8.69 -9.32
CA TYR A 153 -7.39 -8.04 -8.25
C TYR A 153 -6.54 -6.92 -7.67
N PHE A 154 -7.09 -5.72 -7.58
CA PHE A 154 -6.40 -4.60 -6.95
C PHE A 154 -7.35 -3.61 -6.28
N VAL A 155 -6.80 -2.93 -5.27
CA VAL A 155 -7.42 -1.79 -4.60
C VAL A 155 -6.53 -0.59 -4.85
N ASP A 156 -7.08 0.51 -5.33
CA ASP A 156 -6.35 1.75 -5.63
C ASP A 156 -7.23 2.96 -5.28
N VAL A 157 -6.69 4.15 -5.47
CA VAL A 157 -7.43 5.41 -5.47
C VAL A 157 -7.41 6.02 -6.87
N ASP A 158 -8.31 6.97 -7.16
CA ASP A 158 -8.21 7.73 -8.41
C ASP A 158 -7.09 8.78 -8.33
N ASN A 159 -5.86 8.30 -8.53
CA ASN A 159 -4.64 9.11 -8.48
C ASN A 159 -4.69 10.29 -9.46
N ALA A 160 -5.25 10.07 -10.67
CA ALA A 160 -5.31 11.11 -11.68
C ALA A 160 -6.33 12.20 -11.34
N ALA A 161 -7.52 11.82 -10.85
CA ALA A 161 -8.53 12.76 -10.41
C ALA A 161 -8.09 13.55 -9.17
N GLY A 162 -7.45 12.89 -8.19
CA GLY A 162 -6.88 13.56 -7.01
C GLY A 162 -5.85 14.63 -7.39
N ALA A 163 -4.89 14.27 -8.24
CA ALA A 163 -3.86 15.22 -8.72
C ALA A 163 -4.45 16.35 -9.55
N ALA A 164 -5.45 16.05 -10.39
CA ALA A 164 -6.18 17.07 -11.14
C ALA A 164 -6.91 18.06 -10.21
N GLY A 165 -7.58 17.56 -9.17
CA GLY A 165 -8.26 18.37 -8.17
C GLY A 165 -7.30 19.30 -7.41
N ALA A 166 -6.15 18.79 -6.96
CA ALA A 166 -5.13 19.59 -6.29
C ALA A 166 -4.54 20.69 -7.22
N THR A 167 -4.28 20.33 -8.48
CA THR A 167 -3.77 21.30 -9.48
C THR A 167 -4.81 22.37 -9.81
N ALA A 168 -6.07 21.99 -9.99
CA ALA A 168 -7.17 22.90 -10.23
C ALA A 168 -7.39 23.86 -9.04
N HIS A 169 -7.20 23.37 -7.81
CA HIS A 169 -7.26 24.22 -6.62
C HIS A 169 -6.14 25.26 -6.63
N ILE A 170 -4.88 24.89 -6.92
CA ILE A 170 -3.79 25.88 -7.06
C ILE A 170 -4.15 26.93 -8.12
N LEU A 171 -4.69 26.53 -9.27
CA LEU A 171 -5.15 27.46 -10.32
C LEU A 171 -6.24 28.42 -9.83
N SER A 172 -7.17 27.93 -8.99
CA SER A 172 -8.27 28.74 -8.44
C SER A 172 -7.79 29.87 -7.52
N THR A 173 -6.58 29.75 -6.93
CA THR A 173 -5.95 30.80 -6.13
C THR A 173 -5.27 31.88 -6.97
N GLY A 174 -5.38 31.84 -8.30
CA GLY A 174 -4.81 32.83 -9.22
C GLY A 174 -3.42 32.48 -9.77
N ARG A 175 -2.82 31.35 -9.33
CA ARG A 175 -1.50 30.89 -9.79
C ARG A 175 -1.56 30.42 -11.24
N ARG A 176 -0.47 30.64 -12.01
CA ARG A 176 -0.42 30.30 -13.46
C ARG A 176 0.89 29.62 -13.89
N GLN A 177 1.96 29.71 -13.11
CA GLN A 177 3.26 29.08 -13.39
C GLN A 177 3.44 27.86 -12.48
N ILE A 178 2.64 26.81 -12.74
CA ILE A 178 2.55 25.67 -11.84
C ILE A 178 3.53 24.59 -12.26
N ALA A 179 4.53 24.34 -11.41
CA ALA A 179 5.46 23.22 -11.55
C ALA A 179 4.91 21.94 -10.89
N THR A 180 5.54 20.81 -11.19
CA THR A 180 5.31 19.56 -10.47
C THR A 180 6.60 18.84 -10.15
N ILE A 181 6.62 18.19 -8.96
CA ILE A 181 7.57 17.15 -8.61
C ILE A 181 6.81 15.81 -8.70
N ALA A 182 7.00 15.13 -9.81
CA ALA A 182 6.35 13.84 -10.11
C ALA A 182 7.02 12.70 -9.33
N GLY A 183 6.26 11.64 -9.05
CA GLY A 183 6.77 10.39 -8.51
C GLY A 183 7.48 9.54 -9.57
N PRO A 184 7.98 8.34 -9.18
CA PRO A 184 8.60 7.37 -10.09
C PRO A 184 7.67 7.01 -11.25
N GLN A 185 8.22 6.97 -12.45
CA GLN A 185 7.43 6.70 -13.67
C GLN A 185 7.28 5.21 -13.98
N ASP A 186 7.89 4.36 -13.21
CA ASP A 186 7.71 2.91 -13.19
C ASP A 186 6.67 2.45 -12.15
N MET A 187 6.02 3.42 -11.45
CA MET A 187 4.92 3.17 -10.52
C MET A 187 3.64 3.85 -10.99
N PRO A 188 2.47 3.17 -10.95
CA PRO A 188 1.17 3.74 -11.35
C PRO A 188 0.85 5.09 -10.72
N PRO A 189 0.97 5.29 -9.38
CA PRO A 189 0.66 6.57 -8.76
C PRO A 189 1.55 7.72 -9.27
N GLY A 190 2.84 7.45 -9.59
CA GLY A 190 3.73 8.46 -10.18
C GLY A 190 3.26 8.91 -11.57
N VAL A 191 2.88 7.94 -12.42
CA VAL A 191 2.36 8.20 -13.77
C VAL A 191 1.00 8.89 -13.73
N ASP A 192 0.08 8.39 -12.93
CA ASP A 192 -1.31 8.85 -12.93
C ASP A 192 -1.42 10.27 -12.31
N ARG A 193 -0.69 10.56 -11.23
CA ARG A 193 -0.64 11.90 -10.62
C ARG A 193 -0.02 12.93 -11.57
N LEU A 194 1.06 12.57 -12.28
CA LEU A 194 1.63 13.42 -13.32
C LEU A 194 0.62 13.69 -14.47
N ASN A 195 -0.10 12.68 -14.90
CA ASN A 195 -1.12 12.82 -15.95
C ASN A 195 -2.30 13.70 -15.49
N GLY A 196 -2.70 13.63 -14.23
CA GLY A 196 -3.71 14.50 -13.64
C GLY A 196 -3.29 15.97 -13.70
N TRP A 197 -2.06 16.28 -13.26
CA TRP A 197 -1.48 17.62 -13.36
C TRP A 197 -1.39 18.08 -14.81
N ARG A 198 -0.83 17.29 -15.73
CA ARG A 198 -0.70 17.64 -17.15
C ARG A 198 -2.04 17.97 -17.80
N ARG A 199 -3.04 17.10 -17.63
CA ARG A 199 -4.37 17.33 -18.19
C ARG A 199 -5.01 18.62 -17.68
N THR A 200 -4.86 18.91 -16.40
CA THR A 200 -5.41 20.13 -15.82
C THR A 200 -4.77 21.38 -16.44
N LEU A 201 -3.44 21.42 -16.57
CA LEU A 201 -2.77 22.55 -17.21
C LEU A 201 -3.11 22.67 -18.70
N ALA A 202 -3.19 21.55 -19.42
CA ALA A 202 -3.59 21.54 -20.84
C ALA A 202 -4.98 22.14 -21.06
N MET A 203 -5.95 21.80 -20.22
CA MET A 203 -7.31 22.37 -20.30
C MET A 203 -7.35 23.88 -20.10
N HIS A 204 -6.34 24.45 -19.43
CA HIS A 204 -6.22 25.89 -19.19
C HIS A 204 -5.21 26.58 -20.14
N GLY A 205 -4.65 25.84 -21.13
CA GLY A 205 -3.67 26.39 -22.07
C GLY A 205 -2.34 26.77 -21.43
N LEU A 206 -1.97 26.15 -20.29
CA LEU A 206 -0.78 26.47 -19.53
C LEU A 206 0.40 25.56 -19.85
N ASP A 207 1.62 26.04 -19.59
CA ASP A 207 2.85 25.32 -19.81
C ASP A 207 2.98 24.08 -18.91
N GLN A 208 3.36 22.95 -19.49
CA GLN A 208 3.53 21.65 -18.84
C GLN A 208 5.01 21.24 -18.75
N SER A 209 5.95 22.13 -19.03
CA SER A 209 7.38 21.79 -19.09
C SER A 209 8.10 21.84 -17.75
N LEU A 210 7.47 22.44 -16.71
CA LEU A 210 8.04 22.57 -15.37
C LEU A 210 7.84 21.29 -14.56
N VAL A 211 8.49 20.21 -14.99
CA VAL A 211 8.43 18.88 -14.37
C VAL A 211 9.81 18.48 -13.91
N GLU A 212 9.91 18.00 -12.68
CA GLU A 212 11.01 17.22 -12.13
C GLU A 212 10.51 15.94 -11.50
N TYR A 213 11.41 15.00 -11.27
CA TYR A 213 11.08 13.66 -10.79
C TYR A 213 11.76 13.35 -9.47
N GLY A 214 11.03 12.67 -8.59
CA GLY A 214 11.53 12.13 -7.34
C GLY A 214 11.13 10.65 -7.20
N ASP A 215 11.50 10.06 -6.07
CA ASP A 215 11.29 8.65 -5.72
C ASP A 215 10.37 8.45 -4.51
N PHE A 216 9.56 9.47 -4.20
CA PHE A 216 8.68 9.58 -3.03
C PHE A 216 9.41 9.84 -1.70
N THR A 217 10.72 10.08 -1.69
CA THR A 217 11.48 10.44 -0.47
C THR A 217 11.64 11.96 -0.31
N PRO A 218 11.81 12.47 0.93
CA PRO A 218 12.06 13.90 1.15
C PRO A 218 13.34 14.39 0.44
N LEU A 219 14.39 13.56 0.40
CA LEU A 219 15.66 13.91 -0.25
C LEU A 219 15.48 14.12 -1.76
N SER A 220 14.72 13.25 -2.40
CA SER A 220 14.43 13.39 -3.83
C SER A 220 13.56 14.62 -4.12
N GLY A 221 12.61 14.92 -3.25
CA GLY A 221 11.79 16.13 -3.31
C GLY A 221 12.62 17.41 -3.23
N ALA A 222 13.55 17.47 -2.28
CA ALA A 222 14.50 18.59 -2.14
C ALA A 222 15.39 18.74 -3.38
N ALA A 223 15.94 17.64 -3.88
CA ALA A 223 16.77 17.66 -5.09
C ALA A 223 15.98 18.12 -6.32
N ALA A 224 14.76 17.63 -6.50
CA ALA A 224 13.86 18.04 -7.59
C ALA A 224 13.50 19.52 -7.51
N MET A 225 13.20 20.04 -6.30
CA MET A 225 12.88 21.47 -6.11
C MET A 225 14.06 22.37 -6.45
N ARG A 226 15.30 22.00 -6.06
CA ARG A 226 16.50 22.74 -6.46
C ARG A 226 16.62 22.82 -7.98
N ARG A 227 16.47 21.68 -8.69
CA ARG A 227 16.51 21.67 -10.16
C ARG A 227 15.43 22.55 -10.79
N LEU A 228 14.20 22.55 -10.25
CA LEU A 228 13.13 23.45 -10.73
C LEU A 228 13.52 24.91 -10.60
N LEU A 229 14.00 25.33 -9.43
CA LEU A 229 14.40 26.74 -9.20
C LEU A 229 15.63 27.13 -10.00
N ASP A 230 16.60 26.22 -10.18
CA ASP A 230 17.82 26.47 -10.96
C ASP A 230 17.56 26.66 -12.47
N ARG A 231 16.35 26.32 -12.98
CA ARG A 231 15.96 26.65 -14.36
C ARG A 231 15.75 28.13 -14.59
N GLY A 232 15.70 28.95 -13.54
CA GLY A 232 15.52 30.40 -13.62
C GLY A 232 14.17 30.85 -14.21
N ARG A 233 13.20 29.94 -14.24
CA ARG A 233 11.85 30.22 -14.72
C ARG A 233 10.92 30.55 -13.54
N PRO A 234 9.95 31.48 -13.70
CA PRO A 234 9.01 31.81 -12.64
C PRO A 234 8.17 30.57 -12.28
N ILE A 235 7.97 30.34 -10.98
CA ILE A 235 7.10 29.31 -10.40
C ILE A 235 6.29 30.00 -9.31
N ASP A 236 4.98 29.96 -9.41
CA ASP A 236 4.05 30.51 -8.40
C ASP A 236 3.15 29.44 -7.76
N GLY A 237 3.15 28.22 -8.32
CA GLY A 237 2.45 27.06 -7.80
C GLY A 237 3.27 25.78 -7.95
N LEU A 238 3.09 24.84 -7.03
CA LEU A 238 3.78 23.56 -7.04
C LEU A 238 2.82 22.46 -6.61
N PHE A 239 2.60 21.47 -7.49
CA PHE A 239 1.99 20.19 -7.13
C PHE A 239 3.09 19.17 -6.90
N VAL A 240 3.10 18.52 -5.74
CA VAL A 240 4.07 17.47 -5.39
C VAL A 240 3.34 16.14 -5.27
N ALA A 241 3.88 15.13 -5.93
CA ALA A 241 3.20 13.83 -6.05
C ALA A 241 3.03 13.08 -4.72
N ASN A 242 3.73 13.48 -3.63
CA ASN A 242 3.41 13.05 -2.27
C ASN A 242 3.92 14.06 -1.21
N ASP A 243 3.41 13.92 0.01
CA ASP A 243 3.73 14.83 1.12
C ASP A 243 5.19 14.69 1.60
N GLN A 244 5.81 13.50 1.45
CA GLN A 244 7.20 13.30 1.80
C GLN A 244 8.13 14.14 0.90
N MET A 245 7.90 14.14 -0.40
CA MET A 245 8.65 15.01 -1.31
C MET A 245 8.29 16.49 -1.09
N ALA A 246 7.05 16.80 -0.69
CA ALA A 246 6.67 18.17 -0.35
C ALA A 246 7.46 18.68 0.86
N ALA A 247 7.74 17.83 1.87
CA ALA A 247 8.61 18.20 2.99
C ALA A 247 10.01 18.61 2.51
N GLY A 248 10.58 17.86 1.58
CA GLY A 248 11.86 18.22 0.96
C GLY A 248 11.79 19.50 0.15
N ALA A 249 10.71 19.71 -0.61
CA ALA A 249 10.50 20.93 -1.39
C ALA A 249 10.37 22.16 -0.49
N TYR A 250 9.64 22.08 0.62
CA TYR A 250 9.52 23.16 1.63
C TYR A 250 10.89 23.64 2.11
N SER A 251 11.77 22.70 2.49
CA SER A 251 13.12 23.03 2.96
C SER A 251 13.87 23.88 1.93
N VAL A 252 13.79 23.49 0.65
CA VAL A 252 14.50 24.21 -0.42
C VAL A 252 13.87 25.57 -0.74
N ILE A 253 12.55 25.68 -0.70
CA ILE A 253 11.84 26.96 -0.88
C ILE A 253 12.31 27.96 0.18
N TYR A 254 12.37 27.56 1.45
CA TYR A 254 12.86 28.42 2.53
C TYR A 254 14.37 28.68 2.45
N GLU A 255 15.20 27.71 2.08
CA GLU A 255 16.64 27.91 1.82
C GLU A 255 16.91 29.02 0.77
N ARG A 256 15.98 29.18 -0.19
CA ARG A 256 16.06 30.20 -1.23
C ARG A 256 15.43 31.55 -0.83
N GLY A 257 14.98 31.68 0.42
CA GLY A 257 14.33 32.90 0.94
C GLY A 257 12.92 33.14 0.41
N LEU A 258 12.30 32.13 -0.20
CA LEU A 258 10.93 32.18 -0.71
C LEU A 258 9.93 31.76 0.37
N THR A 259 8.70 32.23 0.25
CA THR A 259 7.62 32.00 1.21
C THR A 259 6.51 31.10 0.64
N ILE A 260 5.87 30.32 1.52
CA ILE A 260 4.68 29.52 1.23
C ILE A 260 3.52 30.08 2.06
N PRO A 261 2.38 30.43 1.45
CA PRO A 261 2.03 30.40 0.03
C PRO A 261 2.40 31.67 -0.73
N GLY A 262 3.08 32.64 -0.09
CA GLY A 262 3.31 34.00 -0.66
C GLY A 262 3.90 33.94 -2.06
N ASP A 263 5.10 33.38 -2.20
CA ASP A 263 5.77 33.20 -3.49
C ASP A 263 5.32 31.98 -4.23
N ILE A 264 5.20 30.83 -3.54
CA ILE A 264 4.84 29.54 -4.15
C ILE A 264 3.72 28.88 -3.34
N ALA A 265 2.55 28.71 -3.95
CA ALA A 265 1.48 27.88 -3.39
C ALA A 265 1.82 26.40 -3.58
N VAL A 266 1.72 25.57 -2.54
CA VAL A 266 2.12 24.15 -2.60
C VAL A 266 0.95 23.25 -2.25
N ALA A 267 0.72 22.22 -3.08
CA ALA A 267 -0.20 21.13 -2.76
C ALA A 267 0.51 19.78 -2.90
N GLY A 268 0.16 18.86 -2.01
CA GLY A 268 0.71 17.50 -1.93
C GLY A 268 -0.32 16.41 -2.22
N PHE A 269 0.05 15.18 -1.81
CA PHE A 269 -0.79 14.00 -1.89
C PHE A 269 -0.40 13.05 -0.75
N ASP A 270 -1.32 12.29 -0.20
CA ASP A 270 -1.33 11.25 0.83
C ASP A 270 -2.02 11.67 2.13
N ASP A 271 -1.90 12.95 2.56
CA ASP A 271 -2.35 13.45 3.86
C ASP A 271 -1.68 12.71 5.03
N ASN A 272 -0.36 12.59 4.95
CA ASN A 272 0.41 12.02 6.04
C ASN A 272 0.66 13.03 7.18
N TYR A 273 1.36 12.61 8.24
CA TYR A 273 1.66 13.44 9.40
C TYR A 273 2.31 14.80 9.03
N PHE A 274 3.19 14.84 8.05
CA PHE A 274 3.80 16.09 7.59
C PHE A 274 2.75 17.07 7.08
N GLY A 275 1.74 16.60 6.33
CA GLY A 275 0.72 17.47 5.77
C GLY A 275 0.02 18.34 6.82
N ALA A 276 -0.31 17.76 7.96
CA ALA A 276 -0.98 18.48 9.05
C ALA A 276 -0.04 19.33 9.91
N THR A 277 1.22 18.94 10.07
CA THR A 277 2.17 19.52 11.04
C THR A 277 3.19 20.47 10.43
N SER A 278 3.29 20.56 9.09
CA SER A 278 4.16 21.51 8.41
C SER A 278 3.76 22.96 8.69
N THR A 279 4.68 23.88 8.45
CA THR A 279 4.44 25.32 8.60
C THR A 279 4.75 26.04 7.28
N PRO A 280 3.70 26.55 6.58
CA PRO A 280 2.28 26.38 6.88
C PRO A 280 1.79 24.93 6.68
N PRO A 281 0.65 24.52 7.28
CA PRO A 281 0.05 23.21 7.02
C PRO A 281 -0.23 23.00 5.53
N LEU A 282 0.15 21.82 5.01
CA LEU A 282 0.10 21.50 3.59
C LEU A 282 -1.32 21.16 3.12
N THR A 283 -1.80 21.86 2.10
CA THR A 283 -2.95 21.44 1.29
C THR A 283 -2.56 20.15 0.59
N THR A 284 -3.35 19.08 0.75
CA THR A 284 -2.99 17.78 0.22
C THR A 284 -4.22 16.95 -0.12
N VAL A 285 -4.04 16.00 -1.01
CA VAL A 285 -5.07 15.00 -1.31
C VAL A 285 -5.00 13.87 -0.29
N HIS A 286 -6.04 13.74 0.52
CA HIS A 286 -6.19 12.59 1.39
C HIS A 286 -6.49 11.33 0.57
N GLN A 287 -5.68 10.29 0.74
CA GLN A 287 -5.99 8.94 0.29
C GLN A 287 -6.20 8.02 1.49
N PRO A 288 -7.28 7.21 1.50
CA PRO A 288 -7.62 6.37 2.63
C PRO A 288 -6.72 5.11 2.67
N SER A 289 -5.44 5.29 2.96
CA SER A 289 -4.42 4.23 2.89
C SER A 289 -4.67 3.09 3.88
N HIS A 290 -5.25 3.40 5.05
CA HIS A 290 -5.64 2.38 6.03
C HIS A 290 -6.79 1.52 5.50
N GLU A 291 -7.84 2.14 4.96
CA GLU A 291 -8.99 1.46 4.37
C GLU A 291 -8.59 0.68 3.13
N LEU A 292 -7.60 1.20 2.37
CA LEU A 292 -7.02 0.49 1.23
C LEU A 292 -6.41 -0.85 1.68
N GLY A 293 -5.62 -0.83 2.75
CA GLY A 293 -5.04 -2.03 3.32
C GLY A 293 -6.09 -3.02 3.82
N ALA A 294 -7.10 -2.55 4.54
CA ALA A 294 -8.20 -3.37 5.03
C ALA A 294 -8.97 -4.03 3.88
N MET A 295 -9.34 -3.27 2.85
CA MET A 295 -10.05 -3.77 1.67
C MET A 295 -9.23 -4.82 0.89
N MET A 296 -7.91 -4.62 0.78
CA MET A 296 -7.02 -5.63 0.18
C MET A 296 -7.09 -6.96 0.94
N ALA A 297 -7.06 -6.94 2.28
CA ALA A 297 -7.16 -8.14 3.10
C ALA A 297 -8.53 -8.81 2.96
N GLU A 298 -9.62 -8.05 2.98
CA GLU A 298 -10.99 -8.55 2.81
C GLU A 298 -11.17 -9.25 1.45
N ILE A 299 -10.71 -8.63 0.36
CA ILE A 299 -10.76 -9.21 -0.98
C ILE A 299 -9.93 -10.51 -1.01
N LEU A 300 -8.72 -10.50 -0.45
CA LEU A 300 -7.87 -11.70 -0.43
C LEU A 300 -8.53 -12.83 0.35
N MET A 301 -9.12 -12.55 1.50
CA MET A 301 -9.85 -13.54 2.30
C MET A 301 -11.03 -14.14 1.52
N ALA A 302 -11.80 -13.31 0.83
CA ALA A 302 -12.89 -13.78 -0.02
C ALA A 302 -12.37 -14.74 -1.13
N LEU A 303 -11.26 -14.40 -1.79
CA LEU A 303 -10.64 -15.22 -2.82
C LEU A 303 -10.13 -16.57 -2.26
N ILE A 304 -9.48 -16.56 -1.09
CA ILE A 304 -9.01 -17.79 -0.42
C ILE A 304 -10.20 -18.70 -0.07
N GLU A 305 -11.33 -18.12 0.29
CA GLU A 305 -12.56 -18.86 0.62
C GLU A 305 -13.35 -19.31 -0.63
N GLY A 306 -12.93 -18.90 -1.82
CA GLY A 306 -13.65 -19.17 -3.09
C GLY A 306 -14.92 -18.35 -3.24
N LYS A 307 -15.04 -17.25 -2.52
CA LYS A 307 -16.16 -16.31 -2.64
C LYS A 307 -15.92 -15.30 -3.77
N PRO A 308 -16.98 -14.77 -4.38
CA PRO A 308 -16.83 -13.71 -5.38
C PRO A 308 -16.27 -12.43 -4.73
N ALA A 309 -15.38 -11.74 -5.45
CA ALA A 309 -14.80 -10.46 -5.05
C ALA A 309 -14.66 -9.54 -6.26
N PRO A 310 -14.74 -8.21 -6.08
CA PRO A 310 -14.51 -7.25 -7.16
C PRO A 310 -13.04 -7.30 -7.60
N ARG A 311 -12.80 -7.30 -8.92
CA ARG A 311 -11.43 -7.27 -9.46
C ARG A 311 -10.76 -5.91 -9.28
N VAL A 312 -11.54 -4.84 -9.40
CA VAL A 312 -11.09 -3.46 -9.29
C VAL A 312 -11.90 -2.77 -8.21
N THR A 313 -11.22 -2.23 -7.21
CA THR A 313 -11.82 -1.39 -6.18
C THR A 313 -11.09 -0.06 -6.16
N LEU A 314 -11.80 1.03 -6.44
CA LEU A 314 -11.27 2.39 -6.35
C LEU A 314 -11.88 3.09 -5.15
N LEU A 315 -11.03 3.50 -4.22
CA LEU A 315 -11.45 4.28 -3.06
C LEU A 315 -11.44 5.78 -3.40
N PRO A 316 -12.37 6.58 -2.86
CA PRO A 316 -12.42 8.00 -3.12
C PRO A 316 -11.24 8.73 -2.46
N THR A 317 -10.78 9.80 -3.11
CA THR A 317 -9.83 10.76 -2.54
C THR A 317 -10.53 12.07 -2.20
N THR A 318 -10.00 12.83 -1.23
CA THR A 318 -10.55 14.13 -0.84
C THR A 318 -9.45 15.16 -0.76
N LEU A 319 -9.61 16.32 -1.40
CA LEU A 319 -8.69 17.44 -1.23
C LEU A 319 -8.94 18.12 0.13
N LEU A 320 -7.92 18.18 0.95
CA LEU A 320 -7.89 18.90 2.22
C LEU A 320 -7.16 20.23 2.02
N VAL A 321 -7.92 21.30 1.93
CA VAL A 321 -7.38 22.64 1.76
C VAL A 321 -6.85 23.15 3.10
N ARG A 322 -5.59 23.60 3.10
CA ARG A 322 -4.87 24.16 4.25
C ARG A 322 -4.13 25.44 3.86
N ALA A 323 -3.30 25.95 4.74
CA ALA A 323 -2.69 27.27 4.57
C ALA A 323 -1.58 27.34 3.50
N SER A 324 -1.11 26.25 2.94
CA SER A 324 -0.03 26.26 1.94
C SER A 324 -0.45 26.72 0.55
N THR A 325 -1.73 26.93 0.32
CA THR A 325 -2.25 27.46 -0.95
C THR A 325 -2.91 28.83 -0.81
N GLY A 326 -3.08 29.35 0.41
CA GLY A 326 -3.67 30.64 0.68
C GLY A 326 -5.08 30.57 1.23
#